data_aab14e5e6023e8f3062153c924f56468
#
_entry.id   aab14e5e6023e8f3062153c924f56468
#
_cell.length_a   1.000
_cell.length_b   1.000
_cell.length_c   1.000
_cell.angle_alpha   90.00
_cell.angle_beta   90.00
_cell.angle_gamma   90.00
#
_symmetry.space_group_name_H-M   'P 1'
#
loop_
_entity.id
_entity.type
_entity.pdbx_description
1 polymer ?
#
loop_
_entity_poly.entity_id
_entity_poly.type
_entity_poly.pdbx_seq_one_letter_code
_entity_poly.pdbx_strand_id
1 'polypeptide(L)'
;MEFNLFKAARGLFSNDLSIDLGTANTLIYTKDVGIVLNEPSVVAIRESRGQKTVVAVGAEAKKMLGRTPGNITAIRPLSDGVIADFQVTEKMLQHFIATVHEQRFIKPSPRILVCVPCRSTQVERRAIRESVLGAGARDVKLIEEPMADAIGAGLPVEEASGSMVID
;
A
#
# COMPACT_ATOMS: atom_id res chain seq x y z
N MET A 1 31.89 14.61 -7.50
CA MET A 1 31.06 13.45 -7.88
C MET A 1 30.99 12.53 -6.65
N GLU A 2 30.24 12.96 -5.61
CA GLU A 2 30.02 12.14 -4.40
C GLU A 2 29.00 11.09 -4.77
N PHE A 3 29.49 9.91 -5.11
CA PHE A 3 28.68 8.74 -5.32
C PHE A 3 28.06 8.38 -3.97
N ASN A 4 26.77 8.51 -3.83
CA ASN A 4 26.00 8.40 -2.61
C ASN A 4 26.03 6.95 -2.12
N LEU A 5 27.16 6.54 -1.52
CA LEU A 5 27.43 5.21 -0.97
C LEU A 5 26.33 4.78 0.01
N PHE A 6 25.74 5.76 0.72
CA PHE A 6 24.59 5.56 1.60
C PHE A 6 23.30 5.13 0.84
N LYS A 7 23.08 5.63 -0.39
CA LYS A 7 21.93 5.18 -1.21
C LYS A 7 22.14 3.76 -1.73
N ALA A 8 23.36 3.42 -2.11
CA ALA A 8 23.70 2.06 -2.57
C ALA A 8 23.62 1.04 -1.42
N ALA A 9 24.13 1.39 -0.24
CA ALA A 9 24.05 0.54 0.95
C ALA A 9 22.60 0.30 1.41
N ARG A 10 21.73 1.32 1.36
CA ARG A 10 20.30 1.17 1.65
C ARG A 10 19.58 0.24 0.67
N GLY A 11 20.04 0.16 -0.58
CA GLY A 11 19.49 -0.74 -1.59
C GLY A 11 19.81 -2.22 -1.37
N LEU A 12 20.95 -2.52 -0.73
CA LEU A 12 21.38 -3.89 -0.42
C LEU A 12 20.58 -4.55 0.72
N PHE A 13 19.90 -3.75 1.54
CA PHE A 13 19.10 -4.21 2.69
C PHE A 13 17.59 -3.98 2.51
N SER A 14 17.16 -3.54 1.34
CA SER A 14 15.76 -3.24 1.05
C SER A 14 15.13 -4.44 0.35
N ASN A 15 14.27 -5.18 1.06
CA ASN A 15 13.41 -6.14 0.41
C ASN A 15 12.38 -5.37 -0.41
N ASP A 16 12.22 -5.76 -1.68
CA ASP A 16 11.16 -5.26 -2.53
C ASP A 16 9.81 -5.74 -1.95
N LEU A 17 8.81 -4.87 -1.97
CA LEU A 17 7.48 -5.16 -1.47
C LEU A 17 6.50 -5.20 -2.65
N SER A 18 5.52 -6.09 -2.57
CA SER A 18 4.31 -6.00 -3.39
C SER A 18 3.15 -5.65 -2.48
N ILE A 19 2.35 -4.67 -2.86
CA ILE A 19 1.19 -4.20 -2.11
C ILE A 19 -0.05 -4.37 -2.97
N ASP A 20 -1.03 -5.05 -2.40
CA ASP A 20 -2.39 -5.07 -2.89
C ASP A 20 -3.22 -4.12 -2.04
N LEU A 21 -3.77 -3.07 -2.67
CA LEU A 21 -4.56 -2.02 -2.02
C LEU A 21 -6.06 -2.32 -2.16
N GLY A 22 -6.51 -3.39 -1.54
CA GLY A 22 -7.92 -3.74 -1.54
C GLY A 22 -8.80 -2.79 -0.71
N THR A 23 -10.06 -2.62 -1.11
CA THR A 23 -11.06 -1.82 -0.39
C THR A 23 -11.31 -2.36 1.03
N ALA A 24 -11.30 -3.67 1.20
CA ALA A 24 -11.53 -4.31 2.49
C ALA A 24 -10.25 -4.47 3.30
N ASN A 25 -9.21 -5.01 2.69
CA ASN A 25 -7.91 -5.31 3.30
C ASN A 25 -6.78 -4.83 2.39
N THR A 26 -5.67 -4.43 3.01
CA THR A 26 -4.37 -4.22 2.35
C THR A 26 -3.47 -5.41 2.66
N LEU A 27 -2.87 -5.98 1.63
CA LEU A 27 -1.89 -7.06 1.73
C LEU A 27 -0.50 -6.53 1.37
N ILE A 28 0.52 -6.95 2.12
CA ILE A 28 1.92 -6.71 1.75
C ILE A 28 2.64 -8.06 1.68
N TYR A 29 3.31 -8.26 0.57
CA TYR A 29 4.05 -9.47 0.26
C TYR A 29 5.54 -9.15 0.06
N THR A 30 6.41 -10.05 0.53
CA THR A 30 7.85 -10.06 0.23
C THR A 30 8.22 -11.39 -0.41
N LYS A 31 9.20 -11.36 -1.33
CA LYS A 31 9.64 -12.56 -2.05
C LYS A 31 10.12 -13.68 -1.13
N ASP A 32 10.81 -13.32 -0.03
CA ASP A 32 11.49 -14.28 0.82
C ASP A 32 10.59 -14.91 1.89
N VAL A 33 9.53 -14.19 2.31
CA VAL A 33 8.68 -14.59 3.45
C VAL A 33 7.23 -14.90 3.03
N GLY A 34 6.77 -14.35 1.91
CA GLY A 34 5.37 -14.41 1.51
C GLY A 34 4.58 -13.20 2.00
N ILE A 35 3.31 -13.39 2.38
CA ILE A 35 2.47 -12.34 2.94
C ILE A 35 2.98 -11.98 4.34
N VAL A 36 3.48 -10.76 4.49
CA VAL A 36 4.03 -10.23 5.75
C VAL A 36 3.07 -9.29 6.48
N LEU A 37 2.01 -8.84 5.81
CA LEU A 37 0.96 -8.03 6.39
C LEU A 37 -0.37 -8.31 5.69
N ASN A 38 -1.42 -8.49 6.47
CA ASN A 38 -2.81 -8.56 6.03
C ASN A 38 -3.67 -7.80 7.04
N GLU A 39 -3.96 -6.56 6.71
CA GLU A 39 -4.66 -5.64 7.61
C GLU A 39 -5.87 -5.00 6.93
N PRO A 40 -6.95 -4.74 7.67
CA PRO A 40 -8.08 -3.99 7.16
C PRO A 40 -7.67 -2.60 6.64
N SER A 41 -8.17 -2.20 5.48
CA SER A 41 -7.98 -0.86 4.91
C SER A 41 -8.88 0.15 5.63
N VAL A 42 -8.63 0.36 6.93
CA VAL A 42 -9.39 1.24 7.82
C VAL A 42 -8.45 2.13 8.59
N VAL A 43 -8.81 3.39 8.75
CA VAL A 43 -8.06 4.38 9.52
C VAL A 43 -9.02 5.13 10.44
N ALA A 44 -8.67 5.24 11.71
CA ALA A 44 -9.35 6.11 12.65
C ALA A 44 -8.60 7.45 12.74
N ILE A 45 -9.29 8.52 12.45
CA ILE A 45 -8.76 9.89 12.46
C ILE A 45 -9.47 10.72 13.51
N ARG A 46 -8.69 11.53 14.22
CA ARG A 46 -9.19 12.59 15.08
C ARG A 46 -9.11 13.90 14.32
N GLU A 47 -10.20 14.61 14.25
CA GLU A 47 -10.22 15.97 13.71
C GLU A 47 -10.24 16.97 14.88
N SER A 48 -9.24 17.85 14.93
CA SER A 48 -9.15 18.91 15.91
C SER A 48 -8.61 20.18 15.25
N ARG A 49 -9.37 21.26 15.31
CA ARG A 49 -9.01 22.57 14.74
C ARG A 49 -8.61 22.49 13.26
N GLY A 50 -9.29 21.67 12.47
CA GLY A 50 -9.00 21.47 11.03
C GLY A 50 -7.77 20.60 10.73
N GLN A 51 -7.13 20.02 11.75
CA GLN A 51 -6.03 19.07 11.58
C GLN A 51 -6.54 17.63 11.78
N LYS A 52 -6.23 16.77 10.81
CA LYS A 52 -6.48 15.33 10.87
C LYS A 52 -5.28 14.60 11.46
N THR A 53 -5.46 13.92 12.57
CA THR A 53 -4.43 13.10 13.21
C THR A 53 -4.88 11.64 13.21
N VAL A 54 -4.01 10.74 12.73
CA VAL A 54 -4.27 9.29 12.77
C VAL A 54 -4.18 8.79 14.21
N VAL A 55 -5.21 8.08 14.66
CA VAL A 55 -5.34 7.51 16.02
C VAL A 55 -5.08 6.01 16.00
N ALA A 56 -5.59 5.33 14.97
CA ALA A 56 -5.42 3.89 14.79
C ALA A 56 -5.48 3.53 13.30
N VAL A 57 -4.88 2.41 12.92
CA VAL A 57 -4.86 1.88 11.55
C VAL A 57 -5.16 0.38 11.60
N GLY A 58 -5.70 -0.16 10.52
CA GLY A 58 -5.89 -1.60 10.37
C GLY A 58 -6.94 -2.18 11.31
N ALA A 59 -6.62 -3.30 11.92
CA ALA A 59 -7.52 -4.04 12.80
C ALA A 59 -7.99 -3.20 14.01
N GLU A 60 -7.13 -2.36 14.58
CA GLU A 60 -7.48 -1.48 15.67
C GLU A 60 -8.50 -0.41 15.24
N ALA A 61 -8.29 0.19 14.09
CA ALA A 61 -9.25 1.16 13.53
C ALA A 61 -10.58 0.47 13.16
N LYS A 62 -10.55 -0.77 12.67
CA LYS A 62 -11.77 -1.54 12.36
C LYS A 62 -12.64 -1.78 13.59
N LYS A 63 -12.07 -2.01 14.75
CA LYS A 63 -12.80 -2.16 16.02
C LYS A 63 -13.57 -0.89 16.41
N MET A 64 -13.13 0.25 15.89
CA MET A 64 -13.70 1.57 16.18
C MET A 64 -14.82 1.95 15.20
N LEU A 65 -15.05 1.22 14.12
CA LEU A 65 -16.13 1.49 13.18
C LEU A 65 -17.50 1.49 13.86
N GLY A 66 -18.23 2.60 13.74
CA GLY A 66 -19.55 2.78 14.35
C GLY A 66 -19.55 2.94 15.87
N ARG A 67 -18.38 3.04 16.51
CA ARG A 67 -18.23 3.13 18.00
C ARG A 67 -17.25 4.22 18.42
N THR A 68 -17.07 5.25 17.59
CA THR A 68 -16.09 6.32 17.86
C THR A 68 -16.70 7.43 18.72
N PRO A 69 -15.93 8.01 19.68
CA PRO A 69 -16.32 9.26 20.36
C PRO A 69 -16.42 10.42 19.33
N GLY A 70 -17.20 11.46 19.64
CA GLY A 70 -17.64 12.49 18.69
C GLY A 70 -16.57 13.26 17.89
N ASN A 71 -15.30 13.19 18.27
CA ASN A 71 -14.19 13.82 17.53
C ASN A 71 -13.27 12.83 16.80
N ILE A 72 -13.62 11.55 16.80
CA ILE A 72 -12.90 10.50 16.09
C ILE A 72 -13.84 9.89 15.06
N THR A 73 -13.33 9.67 13.84
CA THR A 73 -14.07 9.02 12.75
C THR A 73 -13.21 7.89 12.20
N ALA A 74 -13.77 6.69 12.12
CA ALA A 74 -13.14 5.57 11.43
C ALA A 74 -13.65 5.51 9.99
N ILE A 75 -12.74 5.56 9.02
CA ILE A 75 -13.06 5.59 7.59
C ILE A 75 -12.30 4.53 6.81
N ARG A 76 -12.84 4.17 5.66
CA ARG A 76 -12.12 3.43 4.61
C ARG A 76 -11.58 4.44 3.61
N PRO A 77 -10.26 4.63 3.52
CA PRO A 77 -9.70 5.62 2.59
C PRO A 77 -9.69 5.14 1.13
N LEU A 78 -10.08 3.88 0.89
CA LEU A 78 -10.21 3.25 -0.42
C LEU A 78 -11.68 2.83 -0.64
N SER A 79 -12.19 3.06 -1.84
CA SER A 79 -13.51 2.61 -2.29
C SER A 79 -13.38 2.12 -3.73
N ASP A 80 -13.76 0.87 -3.97
CA ASP A 80 -13.71 0.23 -5.30
C ASP A 80 -12.32 0.35 -5.98
N GLY A 81 -11.25 0.18 -5.20
CA GLY A 81 -9.87 0.32 -5.66
C GLY A 81 -9.41 1.76 -5.91
N VAL A 82 -10.27 2.75 -5.64
CA VAL A 82 -9.97 4.17 -5.81
C VAL A 82 -9.63 4.83 -4.47
N ILE A 83 -8.64 5.71 -4.48
CA ILE A 83 -8.30 6.51 -3.30
C ILE A 83 -9.36 7.60 -3.11
N ALA A 84 -10.14 7.52 -2.02
CA ALA A 84 -11.11 8.51 -1.63
C ALA A 84 -10.50 9.65 -0.79
N ASP A 85 -9.46 9.35 0.01
CA ASP A 85 -8.70 10.35 0.78
C ASP A 85 -7.19 10.05 0.72
N PHE A 86 -6.46 10.92 -0.01
CA PHE A 86 -5.02 10.76 -0.25
C PHE A 86 -4.19 10.82 1.03
N GLN A 87 -4.44 11.82 1.86
CA GLN A 87 -3.65 12.04 3.07
C GLN A 87 -3.81 10.88 4.04
N VAL A 88 -5.03 10.36 4.14
CA VAL A 88 -5.32 9.22 5.01
C VAL A 88 -4.73 7.93 4.44
N THR A 89 -4.80 7.72 3.11
CA THR A 89 -4.16 6.57 2.44
C THR A 89 -2.65 6.59 2.63
N GLU A 90 -2.00 7.74 2.41
CA GLU A 90 -0.56 7.89 2.63
C GLU A 90 -0.16 7.53 4.07
N LYS A 91 -0.91 8.02 5.07
CA LYS A 91 -0.66 7.70 6.48
C LYS A 91 -0.88 6.23 6.80
N MET A 92 -1.90 5.61 6.21
CA MET A 92 -2.13 4.17 6.32
C MET A 92 -0.95 3.37 5.77
N LEU A 93 -0.49 3.71 4.57
CA LEU A 93 0.65 3.07 3.94
C LEU A 93 1.95 3.29 4.70
N GLN A 94 2.19 4.52 5.20
CA GLN A 94 3.34 4.81 6.09
C GLN A 94 3.34 3.88 7.31
N HIS A 95 2.18 3.69 7.94
CA HIS A 95 2.04 2.80 9.09
C HIS A 95 2.33 1.35 8.70
N PHE A 96 1.71 0.83 7.65
CA PHE A 96 1.89 -0.56 7.23
C PHE A 96 3.33 -0.86 6.78
N ILE A 97 3.95 0.03 6.00
CA ILE A 97 5.36 -0.12 5.59
C ILE A 97 6.28 -0.06 6.82
N ALA A 98 5.99 0.83 7.78
CA ALA A 98 6.76 0.90 9.03
C ALA A 98 6.64 -0.39 9.84
N THR A 99 5.42 -0.95 9.97
CA THR A 99 5.17 -2.21 10.69
C THR A 99 5.94 -3.38 10.09
N VAL A 100 5.95 -3.49 8.74
CA VAL A 100 6.74 -4.54 8.04
C VAL A 100 8.24 -4.42 8.31
N HIS A 101 8.73 -3.21 8.60
CA HIS A 101 10.14 -2.93 8.84
C HIS A 101 10.47 -2.65 10.31
N GLU A 102 9.54 -2.89 11.25
CA GLU A 102 9.67 -2.49 12.66
C GLU A 102 10.87 -3.16 13.35
N GLN A 103 11.21 -4.38 12.97
CA GLN A 103 12.35 -5.11 13.54
C GLN A 103 13.71 -4.71 12.93
N ARG A 104 13.73 -3.78 11.98
CA ARG A 104 14.97 -3.37 11.32
C ARG A 104 15.56 -2.10 11.93
N PHE A 105 16.82 -2.17 12.33
CA PHE A 105 17.57 -1.04 12.91
C PHE A 105 17.71 0.13 11.93
N ILE A 106 17.77 -0.15 10.63
CA ILE A 106 17.83 0.85 9.55
C ILE A 106 16.52 0.73 8.77
N LYS A 107 15.73 1.81 8.76
CA LYS A 107 14.50 1.87 7.95
C LYS A 107 14.87 1.84 6.46
N PRO A 108 14.58 0.77 5.74
CA PRO A 108 14.86 0.70 4.32
C PRO A 108 13.91 1.61 3.53
N SER A 109 14.31 1.95 2.32
CA SER A 109 13.44 2.60 1.36
C SER A 109 13.19 1.60 0.22
N PRO A 110 12.13 0.78 0.29
CA PRO A 110 11.90 -0.32 -0.63
C PRO A 110 11.49 0.16 -2.03
N ARG A 111 11.70 -0.69 -3.04
CA ARG A 111 10.93 -0.62 -4.28
C ARG A 111 9.59 -1.31 -4.01
N ILE A 112 8.52 -0.69 -4.48
CA ILE A 112 7.17 -1.21 -4.22
C ILE A 112 6.45 -1.41 -5.55
N LEU A 113 5.93 -2.62 -5.74
CA LEU A 113 4.98 -2.96 -6.78
C LEU A 113 3.57 -2.85 -6.19
N VAL A 114 2.68 -2.11 -6.82
CA VAL A 114 1.31 -1.91 -6.35
C VAL A 114 0.31 -2.41 -7.38
N CYS A 115 -0.63 -3.24 -6.95
CA CYS A 115 -1.77 -3.64 -7.76
C CYS A 115 -2.76 -2.49 -7.90
N VAL A 116 -3.28 -2.31 -9.10
CA VAL A 116 -4.29 -1.29 -9.42
C VAL A 116 -5.39 -1.88 -10.28
N PRO A 117 -6.65 -1.45 -10.12
CA PRO A 117 -7.73 -1.88 -10.99
C PRO A 117 -7.44 -1.51 -12.45
N CYS A 118 -7.83 -2.38 -13.39
CA CYS A 118 -7.59 -2.17 -14.82
C CYS A 118 -8.29 -0.92 -15.37
N ARG A 119 -9.39 -0.49 -14.71
CA ARG A 119 -10.14 0.71 -15.09
C ARG A 119 -9.64 1.99 -14.42
N SER A 120 -8.54 1.94 -13.66
CA SER A 120 -7.97 3.12 -13.00
C SER A 120 -7.57 4.18 -14.02
N THR A 121 -8.02 5.40 -13.81
CA THR A 121 -7.64 6.57 -14.59
C THR A 121 -6.17 6.94 -14.35
N GLN A 122 -5.58 7.72 -15.25
CA GLN A 122 -4.20 8.22 -15.07
C GLN A 122 -4.05 9.07 -13.81
N VAL A 123 -5.11 9.79 -13.42
CA VAL A 123 -5.12 10.61 -12.20
C VAL A 123 -5.06 9.70 -10.97
N GLU A 124 -5.84 8.64 -10.91
CA GLU A 124 -5.86 7.66 -9.82
C GLU A 124 -4.53 6.91 -9.73
N ARG A 125 -3.97 6.45 -10.86
CA ARG A 125 -2.66 5.79 -10.91
C ARG A 125 -1.55 6.69 -10.38
N ARG A 126 -1.56 7.97 -10.76
CA ARG A 126 -0.62 8.96 -10.25
C ARG A 126 -0.77 9.15 -8.76
N ALA A 127 -1.99 9.22 -8.30
CA ALA A 127 -2.37 9.39 -6.93
C ALA A 127 -1.85 8.25 -6.03
N ILE A 128 -2.08 6.99 -6.43
CA ILE A 128 -1.54 5.80 -5.75
C ILE A 128 -0.02 5.88 -5.70
N ARG A 129 0.62 6.17 -6.83
CA ARG A 129 2.08 6.27 -6.90
C ARG A 129 2.64 7.33 -5.95
N GLU A 130 2.05 8.52 -5.91
CA GLU A 130 2.48 9.60 -5.04
C GLU A 130 2.25 9.28 -3.56
N SER A 131 1.13 8.64 -3.21
CA SER A 131 0.86 8.18 -1.83
C SER A 131 1.90 7.16 -1.36
N VAL A 132 2.28 6.22 -2.22
CA VAL A 132 3.28 5.18 -1.88
C VAL A 132 4.69 5.77 -1.80
N LEU A 133 5.05 6.72 -2.68
CA LEU A 133 6.31 7.47 -2.59
C LEU A 133 6.37 8.30 -1.29
N GLY A 134 5.28 9.00 -0.97
CA GLY A 134 5.14 9.76 0.28
C GLY A 134 5.21 8.87 1.52
N ALA A 135 4.77 7.62 1.42
CA ALA A 135 4.91 6.61 2.48
C ALA A 135 6.36 6.10 2.68
N GLY A 136 7.31 6.50 1.83
CA GLY A 136 8.74 6.21 1.99
C GLY A 136 9.32 5.23 0.98
N ALA A 137 8.57 4.84 -0.06
CA ALA A 137 9.11 4.04 -1.15
C ALA A 137 10.20 4.79 -1.92
N ARG A 138 11.22 4.07 -2.40
CA ARG A 138 12.26 4.59 -3.29
C ARG A 138 11.81 4.68 -4.74
N ASP A 139 11.08 3.68 -5.16
CA ASP A 139 10.53 3.55 -6.51
C ASP A 139 9.20 2.81 -6.43
N VAL A 140 8.27 3.15 -7.31
CA VAL A 140 6.93 2.56 -7.36
C VAL A 140 6.62 2.15 -8.79
N LYS A 141 6.27 0.88 -8.95
CA LYS A 141 5.72 0.32 -10.18
C LYS A 141 4.26 -0.05 -9.95
N LEU A 142 3.46 0.11 -10.96
CA LEU A 142 2.05 -0.29 -10.94
C LEU A 142 1.86 -1.50 -11.86
N ILE A 143 1.04 -2.44 -11.41
CA ILE A 143 0.59 -3.59 -12.19
C ILE A 143 -0.94 -3.64 -12.13
N GLU A 144 -1.59 -4.00 -13.22
CA GLU A 144 -3.03 -4.18 -13.22
C GLU A 144 -3.40 -5.49 -12.50
N GLU A 145 -4.45 -5.46 -11.67
CA GLU A 145 -4.92 -6.63 -10.91
C GLU A 145 -5.07 -7.89 -11.78
N PRO A 146 -5.76 -7.86 -12.95
CA PRO A 146 -5.89 -9.07 -13.76
C PRO A 146 -4.55 -9.62 -14.27
N MET A 147 -3.56 -8.75 -14.46
CA MET A 147 -2.22 -9.18 -14.85
C MET A 147 -1.46 -9.81 -13.67
N ALA A 148 -1.61 -9.25 -12.48
CA ALA A 148 -1.02 -9.81 -11.27
C ALA A 148 -1.62 -11.19 -10.96
N ASP A 149 -2.94 -11.34 -11.09
CA ASP A 149 -3.67 -12.60 -10.89
C ASP A 149 -3.24 -13.65 -11.92
N ALA A 150 -3.12 -13.28 -13.20
CA ALA A 150 -2.66 -14.17 -14.25
C ALA A 150 -1.23 -14.69 -13.97
N ILE A 151 -0.32 -13.81 -13.55
CA ILE A 151 1.04 -14.18 -13.15
C ILE A 151 1.00 -15.10 -11.93
N GLY A 152 0.20 -14.76 -10.92
CA GLY A 152 0.05 -15.53 -9.69
C GLY A 152 -0.53 -16.93 -9.94
N ALA A 153 -1.44 -17.07 -10.92
CA ALA A 153 -2.01 -18.34 -11.38
C ALA A 153 -1.06 -19.13 -12.30
N GLY A 154 0.11 -18.59 -12.65
CA GLY A 154 1.06 -19.23 -13.57
C GLY A 154 0.60 -19.29 -15.02
N LEU A 155 -0.27 -18.36 -15.44
CA LEU A 155 -0.72 -18.28 -16.83
C LEU A 155 0.40 -17.75 -17.74
N PRO A 156 0.46 -18.17 -19.01
CA PRO A 156 1.51 -17.76 -19.94
C PRO A 156 1.27 -16.34 -20.47
N VAL A 157 1.48 -15.34 -19.63
CA VAL A 157 1.21 -13.92 -19.93
C VAL A 157 2.12 -13.31 -20.97
N GLU A 158 3.25 -13.95 -21.28
CA GLU A 158 4.22 -13.50 -22.29
C GLU A 158 3.95 -14.15 -23.69
N GLU A 159 3.03 -15.10 -23.78
CA GLU A 159 2.69 -15.78 -25.01
C GLU A 159 1.55 -15.05 -25.74
N ALA A 160 1.53 -15.17 -27.08
CA ALA A 160 0.43 -14.64 -27.89
C ALA A 160 -0.81 -15.56 -27.84
N SER A 161 -1.22 -15.95 -26.64
CA SER A 161 -2.39 -16.78 -26.37
C SER A 161 -3.39 -16.01 -25.49
N GLY A 162 -4.70 -16.26 -25.70
CA GLY A 162 -5.75 -15.69 -24.85
C GLY A 162 -5.92 -16.52 -23.58
N SER A 163 -5.76 -15.89 -22.42
CA SER A 163 -6.08 -16.47 -21.10
C SER A 163 -7.15 -15.64 -20.41
N MET A 164 -7.91 -16.24 -19.50
CA MET A 164 -8.95 -15.56 -18.74
C MET A 164 -8.73 -15.82 -17.25
N VAL A 165 -8.82 -14.76 -16.48
CA VAL A 165 -8.89 -14.80 -15.02
C VAL A 165 -10.25 -14.26 -14.59
N ILE A 166 -10.89 -14.91 -13.65
CA ILE A 166 -12.14 -14.47 -13.02
C ILE A 166 -11.84 -14.32 -11.54
N ASP A 167 -12.00 -13.09 -11.05
CA ASP A 167 -11.87 -12.70 -9.67
C ASP A 167 -13.26 -12.37 -9.07
#